data_2ec1f8dcebd6c287211c60e504df1cad
#
_entry.id   2ec1f8dcebd6c287211c60e504df1cad
#
_cell.length_a   1.000
_cell.length_b   1.000
_cell.length_c   1.000
_cell.angle_alpha   90.00
_cell.angle_beta   90.00
_cell.angle_gamma   90.00
#
_symmetry.space_group_name_H-M   'P 1'
#
loop_
_entity.id
_entity.type
_entity.pdbx_description
1 polymer ?
#
loop_
_entity_poly.entity_id
_entity_poly.type
_entity_poly.pdbx_seq_one_letter_code
_entity_poly.pdbx_strand_id
1 'polypeptide(L)'
;MPEYKSIPKGPTLKKIGIFLLAISITLSSYLFSPFSTFSQDSLHIKINIRGFDGTPLTLESKMPYSPKKTCGGCHDYDQITNGYHFQQGRTDGTGTIVLSDTFDPKYPWNLSLGMYGKHMVASMDSSQLAKKVNQSPSEIDKSSFSYVQNCGPCHPGGGWGEYDRKGYLYYNEETKKFGYEDSGESFLLDGDYTPWSHGKASYGAPWDQSGVSEADCLICHLKGYQWKERGATLRGRFFKYGPTVGAGWANIKLSQDESGNSKLEELSVDYSKKEVTDFENLHLQIVKKPLDENCWSCHVMADGKRKGRQWGPETDVHKVRGLSCISCHSSDKNHNLAKGNTLQETVRNDLNNSMTSCEDCHYRGKDKNAPRYKHPFSPRHMKLIACQTCHIPHQTAPSDLVYDHATTGWTFIYDTSKYFSNDPLDPKRSIPGVDPNIWYPTLVKWKGRIVPAKSLAVIYWGDLNPQTNVVKPIPLWKIQELRKPPLKDDNGDGVPEVNSLDEIKTYLKALQGKDKFGNPVAFHPVLMKGGFLYQLDKKGEVGKIKHEQAELLDFSLSHNVMSGPEVIGARGCKECHSKKSPFFLRKVLIDPYDEKGRPVYIENWERLGIDKEKLSRLLMDQ
;
A
#
# COMPACT_ATOMS: atom_id res chain seq x y z
N MET A 1 -25.03 -5.71 48.38
CA MET A 1 -26.44 -5.67 47.91
C MET A 1 -26.83 -4.23 47.76
N PRO A 2 -26.96 -3.68 46.54
CA PRO A 2 -27.64 -2.42 46.33
C PRO A 2 -29.03 -2.65 45.75
N GLU A 3 -29.96 -1.83 46.21
CA GLU A 3 -31.41 -1.86 46.01
C GLU A 3 -31.82 -1.55 44.55
N TYR A 4 -32.81 -2.29 44.09
CA TYR A 4 -33.51 -2.05 42.82
C TYR A 4 -34.47 -0.86 42.97
N LYS A 5 -34.29 0.19 42.15
CA LYS A 5 -35.27 1.26 41.96
C LYS A 5 -36.24 0.91 40.84
N SER A 6 -37.53 1.12 41.13
CA SER A 6 -38.69 0.80 40.33
C SER A 6 -38.79 1.51 38.98
N ILE A 7 -39.27 0.76 37.96
CA ILE A 7 -39.56 1.20 36.59
C ILE A 7 -40.88 2.02 36.56
N PRO A 8 -40.93 3.17 35.87
CA PRO A 8 -42.17 3.91 35.68
C PRO A 8 -43.09 3.28 34.61
N LYS A 9 -44.41 3.32 34.86
CA LYS A 9 -45.47 2.78 33.99
C LYS A 9 -45.52 3.53 32.64
N GLY A 10 -45.56 2.79 31.53
CA GLY A 10 -45.64 3.30 30.18
C GLY A 10 -47.01 3.87 29.77
N PRO A 11 -47.08 4.63 28.68
CA PRO A 11 -48.28 5.33 28.22
C PRO A 11 -49.29 4.41 27.53
N THR A 12 -50.56 4.77 27.66
CA THR A 12 -51.76 4.02 27.30
C THR A 12 -51.96 3.76 25.81
N LEU A 13 -52.59 2.68 25.46
CA LEU A 13 -52.81 2.03 24.15
C LEU A 13 -53.34 2.90 22.99
N LYS A 14 -53.74 4.14 23.17
CA LYS A 14 -54.26 4.98 22.08
C LYS A 14 -53.18 5.68 21.21
N LYS A 15 -51.91 5.67 21.65
CA LYS A 15 -50.77 6.25 20.86
C LYS A 15 -49.98 5.22 20.04
N ILE A 16 -50.26 3.94 20.18
CA ILE A 16 -49.55 2.85 19.51
C ILE A 16 -49.99 2.69 18.05
N GLY A 17 -51.25 3.03 17.72
CA GLY A 17 -51.76 2.88 16.36
C GLY A 17 -51.13 3.84 15.32
N ILE A 18 -50.76 5.05 15.72
CA ILE A 18 -50.16 6.06 14.84
C ILE A 18 -48.66 5.79 14.65
N PHE A 19 -47.99 5.18 15.65
CA PHE A 19 -46.58 4.86 15.56
C PHE A 19 -46.31 3.63 14.67
N LEU A 20 -47.19 2.67 14.64
CA LEU A 20 -47.09 1.49 13.78
C LEU A 20 -47.39 1.83 12.30
N LEU A 21 -48.22 2.82 12.02
CA LEU A 21 -48.46 3.29 10.65
C LEU A 21 -47.26 4.07 10.10
N ALA A 22 -46.56 4.84 10.94
CA ALA A 22 -45.33 5.56 10.55
C ALA A 22 -44.15 4.60 10.31
N ILE A 23 -44.05 3.52 11.10
CA ILE A 23 -43.00 2.48 10.90
C ILE A 23 -43.29 1.64 9.65
N SER A 24 -44.55 1.41 9.31
CA SER A 24 -44.93 0.66 8.10
C SER A 24 -44.65 1.45 6.81
N ILE A 25 -44.75 2.79 6.85
CA ILE A 25 -44.41 3.65 5.69
C ILE A 25 -42.91 3.84 5.55
N THR A 26 -42.13 3.85 6.65
CA THR A 26 -40.66 3.95 6.59
C THR A 26 -40.00 2.60 6.25
N LEU A 27 -40.58 1.45 6.63
CA LEU A 27 -40.09 0.14 6.20
C LEU A 27 -40.37 -0.13 4.72
N SER A 28 -41.48 0.42 4.17
CA SER A 28 -41.80 0.27 2.73
C SER A 28 -40.87 1.07 1.84
N SER A 29 -40.25 2.16 2.33
CA SER A 29 -39.27 2.94 1.58
C SER A 29 -37.86 2.36 1.63
N TYR A 30 -37.56 1.45 2.57
CA TYR A 30 -36.28 0.72 2.61
C TYR A 30 -36.27 -0.57 1.77
N LEU A 31 -37.42 -1.07 1.35
CA LEU A 31 -37.54 -2.28 0.54
C LEU A 31 -37.57 -2.04 -0.97
N PHE A 32 -37.56 -0.77 -1.39
CA PHE A 32 -37.36 -0.37 -2.80
C PHE A 32 -36.08 0.44 -2.97
N SER A 33 -34.93 -0.10 -2.58
CA SER A 33 -33.69 0.22 -3.29
C SER A 33 -33.86 -0.36 -4.69
N PRO A 34 -33.72 0.45 -5.75
CA PRO A 34 -33.69 -0.13 -7.08
C PRO A 34 -32.49 -1.08 -7.11
N PHE A 35 -32.77 -2.38 -7.13
CA PHE A 35 -31.81 -3.33 -7.65
C PHE A 35 -31.38 -2.76 -8.99
N SER A 36 -30.15 -2.26 -9.07
CA SER A 36 -29.56 -1.93 -10.36
C SER A 36 -29.64 -3.21 -11.17
N THR A 37 -30.61 -3.25 -12.09
CA THR A 37 -30.69 -4.30 -13.10
C THR A 37 -29.38 -4.26 -13.85
N PHE A 38 -28.50 -5.19 -13.56
CA PHE A 38 -27.31 -5.42 -14.37
C PHE A 38 -27.80 -5.64 -15.79
N SER A 39 -27.38 -4.79 -16.73
CA SER A 39 -27.65 -5.03 -18.13
C SER A 39 -27.01 -6.38 -18.50
N GLN A 40 -27.71 -7.19 -19.24
CA GLN A 40 -27.27 -8.51 -19.70
C GLN A 40 -25.92 -8.45 -20.43
N ASP A 41 -25.51 -7.27 -20.92
CA ASP A 41 -24.23 -6.99 -21.59
C ASP A 41 -23.00 -6.96 -20.63
N SER A 42 -23.19 -7.10 -19.31
CA SER A 42 -22.11 -7.07 -18.32
C SER A 42 -21.61 -8.45 -17.89
N LEU A 43 -22.31 -9.52 -18.24
CA LEU A 43 -21.98 -10.88 -17.82
C LEU A 43 -20.98 -11.52 -18.78
N HIS A 44 -20.12 -12.38 -18.23
CA HIS A 44 -19.19 -13.19 -19.02
C HIS A 44 -19.93 -14.30 -19.77
N ILE A 45 -19.45 -14.65 -20.97
CA ILE A 45 -19.94 -15.83 -21.69
C ILE A 45 -19.64 -17.12 -20.91
N LYS A 46 -20.40 -18.19 -21.17
CA LYS A 46 -20.13 -19.48 -20.55
C LYS A 46 -18.71 -19.97 -20.86
N ILE A 47 -17.97 -20.34 -19.81
CA ILE A 47 -16.61 -20.87 -19.90
C ILE A 47 -16.48 -22.14 -19.06
N ASN A 48 -15.57 -23.01 -19.43
CA ASN A 48 -15.18 -24.15 -18.61
C ASN A 48 -14.04 -23.73 -17.69
N ILE A 49 -14.26 -23.77 -16.37
CA ILE A 49 -13.21 -23.57 -15.40
C ILE A 49 -12.26 -24.77 -15.45
N ARG A 50 -10.95 -24.49 -15.56
CA ARG A 50 -9.93 -25.53 -15.79
C ARG A 50 -8.93 -25.59 -14.66
N GLY A 51 -8.45 -26.79 -14.37
CA GLY A 51 -7.31 -27.01 -13.49
C GLY A 51 -5.97 -26.72 -14.15
N PHE A 52 -4.89 -26.88 -13.40
CA PHE A 52 -3.52 -26.65 -13.88
C PHE A 52 -3.11 -27.61 -15.01
N ASP A 53 -3.70 -28.79 -15.08
CA ASP A 53 -3.53 -29.74 -16.19
C ASP A 53 -4.38 -29.42 -17.43
N GLY A 54 -5.18 -28.36 -17.38
CA GLY A 54 -6.06 -27.91 -18.44
C GLY A 54 -7.39 -28.66 -18.52
N THR A 55 -7.63 -29.65 -17.65
CA THR A 55 -8.91 -30.37 -17.62
C THR A 55 -10.04 -29.52 -17.03
N PRO A 56 -11.28 -29.61 -17.50
CA PRO A 56 -12.42 -28.98 -16.84
C PRO A 56 -12.59 -29.49 -15.41
N LEU A 57 -12.81 -28.55 -14.48
CA LEU A 57 -13.03 -28.87 -13.07
C LEU A 57 -14.48 -29.32 -12.85
N THR A 58 -14.61 -30.27 -11.91
CA THR A 58 -15.87 -30.76 -11.36
C THR A 58 -15.83 -30.70 -9.84
N LEU A 59 -16.95 -31.01 -9.17
CA LEU A 59 -16.99 -31.04 -7.70
C LEU A 59 -16.06 -32.10 -7.09
N GLU A 60 -15.71 -33.14 -7.84
CA GLU A 60 -14.80 -34.23 -7.45
C GLU A 60 -13.33 -33.90 -7.70
N SER A 61 -13.05 -32.83 -8.42
CA SER A 61 -11.68 -32.44 -8.74
C SER A 61 -10.87 -32.15 -7.46
N LYS A 62 -9.58 -32.49 -7.49
CA LYS A 62 -8.66 -32.31 -6.35
C LYS A 62 -7.57 -31.27 -6.62
N MET A 63 -7.52 -30.75 -7.84
CA MET A 63 -6.56 -29.72 -8.20
C MET A 63 -7.19 -28.32 -8.18
N PRO A 64 -6.40 -27.28 -7.96
CA PRO A 64 -6.91 -25.93 -7.96
C PRO A 64 -7.22 -25.42 -9.36
N TYR A 65 -8.03 -24.41 -9.45
CA TYR A 65 -8.32 -23.62 -10.63
C TYR A 65 -7.05 -22.91 -11.13
N SER A 66 -6.83 -22.99 -12.45
CA SER A 66 -5.77 -22.25 -13.15
C SER A 66 -6.36 -21.05 -13.91
N PRO A 67 -6.07 -19.81 -13.52
CA PRO A 67 -6.42 -18.62 -14.29
C PRO A 67 -5.89 -18.67 -15.72
N LYS A 68 -4.64 -19.07 -15.90
CA LYS A 68 -3.97 -19.15 -17.20
C LYS A 68 -4.65 -20.12 -18.16
N LYS A 69 -4.96 -21.34 -17.70
CA LYS A 69 -5.64 -22.36 -18.52
C LYS A 69 -7.11 -22.04 -18.78
N THR A 70 -7.76 -21.30 -17.87
CA THR A 70 -9.17 -20.92 -18.01
C THR A 70 -9.34 -19.66 -18.86
N CYS A 71 -8.68 -18.56 -18.47
CA CYS A 71 -8.86 -17.25 -19.10
C CYS A 71 -7.97 -17.08 -20.34
N GLY A 72 -6.73 -17.58 -20.27
CA GLY A 72 -5.75 -17.47 -21.35
C GLY A 72 -6.12 -18.20 -22.64
N GLY A 73 -7.13 -19.08 -22.62
CA GLY A 73 -7.67 -19.69 -23.83
C GLY A 73 -8.39 -18.72 -24.78
N CYS A 74 -8.84 -17.56 -24.25
CA CYS A 74 -9.56 -16.54 -25.01
C CYS A 74 -8.95 -15.13 -24.87
N HIS A 75 -8.29 -14.86 -23.75
CA HIS A 75 -7.62 -13.60 -23.47
C HIS A 75 -6.12 -13.73 -23.66
N ASP A 76 -5.47 -12.69 -24.19
CA ASP A 76 -4.02 -12.64 -24.30
C ASP A 76 -3.41 -12.49 -22.90
N TYR A 77 -3.11 -13.64 -22.28
CA TYR A 77 -2.62 -13.70 -20.91
C TYR A 77 -1.30 -12.95 -20.74
N ASP A 78 -0.37 -13.10 -21.67
CA ASP A 78 0.95 -12.48 -21.59
C ASP A 78 0.85 -10.96 -21.74
N GLN A 79 0.02 -10.46 -22.67
CA GLN A 79 -0.24 -9.03 -22.78
C GLN A 79 -0.83 -8.46 -21.49
N ILE A 80 -1.79 -9.15 -20.89
CA ILE A 80 -2.45 -8.72 -19.65
C ILE A 80 -1.47 -8.70 -18.47
N THR A 81 -0.66 -9.76 -18.32
CA THR A 81 0.30 -9.88 -17.21
C THR A 81 1.50 -8.93 -17.33
N ASN A 82 1.70 -8.34 -18.50
CA ASN A 82 2.61 -7.20 -18.67
C ASN A 82 1.99 -5.87 -18.20
N GLY A 83 0.71 -5.86 -17.84
CA GLY A 83 0.05 -4.69 -17.29
C GLY A 83 0.59 -4.29 -15.92
N TYR A 84 0.45 -3.01 -15.62
CA TYR A 84 1.04 -2.35 -14.46
C TYR A 84 0.79 -3.07 -13.11
N HIS A 85 -0.44 -3.53 -12.85
CA HIS A 85 -0.78 -4.18 -11.58
C HIS A 85 -0.10 -5.54 -11.37
N PHE A 86 0.26 -6.23 -12.45
CA PHE A 86 0.93 -7.52 -12.40
C PHE A 86 2.45 -7.39 -12.28
N GLN A 87 3.02 -6.26 -12.71
CA GLN A 87 4.47 -6.03 -12.75
C GLN A 87 5.01 -5.21 -11.55
N GLN A 88 4.13 -4.79 -10.66
CA GLN A 88 4.56 -4.00 -9.48
C GLN A 88 5.53 -4.77 -8.60
N GLY A 89 6.58 -4.09 -8.17
CA GLY A 89 7.58 -4.61 -7.24
C GLY A 89 8.81 -5.21 -7.90
N ARG A 90 8.77 -5.47 -9.20
CA ARG A 90 9.91 -6.03 -9.97
C ARG A 90 10.31 -5.17 -11.15
N THR A 91 9.63 -4.08 -11.40
CA THR A 91 9.93 -3.17 -12.51
C THR A 91 10.42 -1.82 -12.01
N ASP A 92 11.33 -1.21 -12.76
CA ASP A 92 11.72 0.19 -12.58
C ASP A 92 10.62 1.18 -13.03
N GLY A 93 10.94 2.47 -13.00
CA GLY A 93 10.02 3.53 -13.42
C GLY A 93 9.61 3.48 -14.89
N THR A 94 10.35 2.76 -15.74
CA THR A 94 10.06 2.58 -17.18
C THR A 94 9.25 1.32 -17.47
N GLY A 95 9.09 0.43 -16.48
CA GLY A 95 8.45 -0.88 -16.66
C GLY A 95 9.42 -1.99 -17.05
N THR A 96 10.73 -1.73 -17.04
CA THR A 96 11.75 -2.76 -17.27
C THR A 96 11.92 -3.60 -16.02
N ILE A 97 12.01 -4.93 -16.18
CA ILE A 97 12.20 -5.85 -15.05
C ILE A 97 13.60 -5.61 -14.45
N VAL A 98 13.64 -5.42 -13.13
CA VAL A 98 14.90 -5.22 -12.39
C VAL A 98 15.62 -6.55 -12.24
N LEU A 99 16.82 -6.64 -12.77
CA LEU A 99 17.64 -7.86 -12.81
C LEU A 99 18.55 -8.04 -11.59
N SER A 100 18.62 -7.07 -10.71
CA SER A 100 19.45 -7.11 -9.50
C SER A 100 18.69 -6.51 -8.33
N ASP A 101 19.12 -6.81 -7.09
CA ASP A 101 18.58 -6.19 -5.88
C ASP A 101 19.07 -4.74 -5.73
N THR A 102 19.10 -4.00 -6.81
CA THR A 102 19.43 -2.58 -6.81
C THR A 102 18.24 -1.78 -6.33
N PHE A 103 18.52 -0.78 -5.52
CA PHE A 103 17.56 0.24 -5.19
C PHE A 103 17.75 1.44 -6.15
N ASP A 104 16.69 2.21 -6.36
CA ASP A 104 16.79 3.47 -7.07
C ASP A 104 17.57 4.47 -6.20
N PRO A 105 18.72 5.00 -6.63
CA PRO A 105 19.52 5.94 -5.84
C PRO A 105 18.77 7.21 -5.47
N LYS A 106 17.85 7.66 -6.33
CA LYS A 106 17.01 8.83 -6.09
C LYS A 106 15.84 8.52 -5.17
N TYR A 107 15.30 7.30 -5.28
CA TYR A 107 14.16 6.82 -4.50
C TYR A 107 14.44 5.41 -3.97
N PRO A 108 15.32 5.26 -2.97
CA PRO A 108 15.76 3.95 -2.49
C PRO A 108 14.67 3.08 -1.86
N TRP A 109 13.49 3.64 -1.71
CA TRP A 109 12.26 2.99 -1.22
C TRP A 109 11.33 2.49 -2.32
N ASN A 110 11.62 2.75 -3.60
CA ASN A 110 10.70 2.52 -4.72
C ASN A 110 10.52 1.07 -5.13
N LEU A 111 11.24 0.15 -4.53
CA LEU A 111 10.96 -1.29 -4.70
C LEU A 111 9.53 -1.62 -4.24
N SER A 112 8.99 -0.87 -3.27
CA SER A 112 7.57 -0.88 -2.94
C SER A 112 7.20 0.38 -2.18
N LEU A 113 6.29 1.19 -2.73
CA LEU A 113 5.73 2.32 -2.01
C LEU A 113 5.14 1.88 -0.66
N GLY A 114 5.68 2.43 0.45
CA GLY A 114 5.34 2.04 1.82
C GLY A 114 6.12 0.85 2.38
N MET A 115 7.05 0.31 1.61
CA MET A 115 8.04 -0.67 2.07
C MET A 115 9.44 -0.05 2.12
N TYR A 116 9.51 1.23 2.37
CA TYR A 116 10.72 2.04 2.40
C TYR A 116 11.85 1.33 3.14
N GLY A 117 13.00 1.16 2.46
CA GLY A 117 14.15 0.46 3.02
C GLY A 117 13.92 -1.00 3.43
N LYS A 118 12.70 -1.54 3.30
CA LYS A 118 12.47 -2.96 3.44
C LYS A 118 12.95 -3.66 2.20
N HIS A 119 14.07 -4.32 2.32
CA HIS A 119 14.35 -5.45 1.46
C HIS A 119 13.33 -6.53 1.78
N MET A 120 12.71 -7.06 0.77
CA MET A 120 11.97 -8.29 0.89
C MET A 120 12.98 -9.39 1.09
N VAL A 121 13.29 -9.60 2.36
CA VAL A 121 14.21 -10.64 2.76
C VAL A 121 13.49 -11.95 2.52
N ALA A 122 13.92 -12.69 1.50
CA ALA A 122 13.72 -14.11 1.51
C ALA A 122 14.25 -14.64 2.85
N SER A 123 13.57 -15.64 3.41
CA SER A 123 13.97 -16.33 4.64
C SER A 123 15.37 -16.95 4.57
N MET A 124 16.17 -16.65 3.56
CA MET A 124 17.40 -17.32 3.21
C MET A 124 18.57 -16.39 3.14
N ASP A 125 19.70 -16.94 3.53
CA ASP A 125 20.97 -16.26 3.57
C ASP A 125 21.64 -16.22 2.19
N SER A 126 21.61 -15.04 1.54
CA SER A 126 22.27 -14.86 0.26
C SER A 126 23.77 -15.18 0.28
N SER A 127 24.43 -14.97 1.41
CA SER A 127 25.88 -15.23 1.51
C SER A 127 26.22 -16.71 1.42
N GLN A 128 25.41 -17.57 2.01
CA GLN A 128 25.62 -19.01 1.92
C GLN A 128 25.27 -19.55 0.53
N LEU A 129 24.19 -19.03 -0.06
CA LEU A 129 23.83 -19.40 -1.42
C LEU A 129 24.90 -18.91 -2.42
N ALA A 130 25.36 -17.69 -2.29
CA ALA A 130 26.41 -17.13 -3.12
C ALA A 130 27.72 -17.95 -3.06
N LYS A 131 28.13 -18.42 -1.88
CA LYS A 131 29.26 -19.35 -1.73
C LYS A 131 29.06 -20.65 -2.51
N LYS A 132 27.84 -21.21 -2.46
CA LYS A 132 27.52 -22.46 -3.17
C LYS A 132 27.60 -22.31 -4.68
N VAL A 133 27.26 -21.14 -5.22
CA VAL A 133 27.27 -20.86 -6.66
C VAL A 133 28.48 -20.05 -7.12
N ASN A 134 29.43 -19.80 -6.22
CA ASN A 134 30.64 -19.02 -6.48
C ASN A 134 30.35 -17.61 -7.04
N GLN A 135 29.43 -16.92 -6.41
CA GLN A 135 28.97 -15.58 -6.82
C GLN A 135 28.90 -14.60 -5.66
N SER A 136 28.69 -13.33 -5.94
CA SER A 136 28.47 -12.31 -4.92
C SER A 136 27.08 -12.44 -4.30
N PRO A 137 26.91 -12.27 -2.98
CA PRO A 137 25.60 -12.24 -2.34
C PRO A 137 24.64 -11.20 -2.92
N SER A 138 25.14 -10.11 -3.47
CA SER A 138 24.34 -9.05 -4.10
C SER A 138 23.77 -9.44 -5.47
N GLU A 139 24.29 -10.49 -6.08
CA GLU A 139 23.83 -10.99 -7.38
C GLU A 139 22.70 -12.02 -7.24
N ILE A 140 22.42 -12.48 -6.02
CA ILE A 140 21.38 -13.47 -5.74
C ILE A 140 20.07 -12.76 -5.44
N ASP A 141 19.09 -12.87 -6.31
CA ASP A 141 17.73 -12.44 -6.06
C ASP A 141 16.95 -13.52 -5.28
N LYS A 142 16.36 -13.11 -4.17
CA LYS A 142 15.52 -13.97 -3.34
C LYS A 142 14.18 -13.32 -3.03
N SER A 143 13.83 -12.31 -3.80
CA SER A 143 12.67 -11.49 -3.48
C SER A 143 11.36 -12.10 -3.94
N SER A 144 11.35 -12.93 -4.99
CA SER A 144 10.11 -13.38 -5.63
C SER A 144 9.23 -14.23 -4.73
N PHE A 145 9.78 -15.28 -4.13
CA PHE A 145 8.99 -16.16 -3.25
C PHE A 145 8.45 -15.42 -2.02
N SER A 146 9.32 -14.68 -1.34
CA SER A 146 8.92 -13.86 -0.19
C SER A 146 7.94 -12.76 -0.57
N TYR A 147 8.06 -12.22 -1.78
CA TYR A 147 7.13 -11.22 -2.30
C TYR A 147 5.74 -11.82 -2.51
N VAL A 148 5.63 -12.97 -3.16
CA VAL A 148 4.35 -13.66 -3.32
C VAL A 148 3.71 -13.94 -1.97
N GLN A 149 4.49 -14.45 -1.00
CA GLN A 149 4.01 -14.77 0.34
C GLN A 149 3.49 -13.53 1.10
N ASN A 150 4.21 -12.42 1.05
CA ASN A 150 3.94 -11.26 1.91
C ASN A 150 3.13 -10.17 1.20
N CYS A 151 3.35 -9.95 -0.09
CA CYS A 151 2.73 -8.90 -0.89
C CYS A 151 1.69 -9.44 -1.88
N GLY A 152 1.80 -10.71 -2.24
CA GLY A 152 0.84 -11.42 -3.08
C GLY A 152 -0.63 -11.29 -2.66
N PRO A 153 -0.98 -11.15 -1.35
CA PRO A 153 -2.37 -10.84 -0.99
C PRO A 153 -2.98 -9.64 -1.75
N CYS A 154 -2.19 -8.62 -2.06
CA CYS A 154 -2.64 -7.44 -2.81
C CYS A 154 -2.15 -7.42 -4.26
N HIS A 155 -1.11 -8.20 -4.59
CA HIS A 155 -0.58 -8.28 -5.95
C HIS A 155 -1.13 -9.51 -6.67
N PRO A 156 -1.74 -9.34 -7.87
CA PRO A 156 -2.53 -10.41 -8.49
C PRO A 156 -1.74 -11.65 -8.93
N GLY A 157 -0.41 -11.63 -8.93
CA GLY A 157 0.40 -12.71 -9.51
C GLY A 157 0.61 -12.53 -11.01
N GLY A 158 1.05 -13.58 -11.69
CA GLY A 158 1.46 -13.52 -13.10
C GLY A 158 2.81 -12.84 -13.28
N GLY A 159 3.35 -12.84 -14.48
CA GLY A 159 4.65 -12.22 -14.76
C GLY A 159 5.74 -12.70 -13.79
N TRP A 160 6.27 -11.78 -12.96
CA TRP A 160 7.27 -12.12 -11.95
C TRP A 160 6.81 -13.13 -10.89
N GLY A 161 5.54 -13.36 -10.72
CA GLY A 161 4.97 -14.41 -9.86
C GLY A 161 5.05 -15.82 -10.44
N GLU A 162 5.30 -15.93 -11.74
CA GLU A 162 5.44 -17.21 -12.47
C GLU A 162 6.85 -17.40 -13.00
N TYR A 163 7.51 -16.32 -13.48
CA TYR A 163 8.75 -16.37 -14.22
C TYR A 163 9.88 -15.66 -13.48
N ASP A 164 11.08 -16.17 -13.68
CA ASP A 164 12.30 -15.50 -13.28
C ASP A 164 12.60 -14.27 -14.17
N ARG A 165 13.71 -13.62 -13.88
CA ARG A 165 14.21 -12.46 -14.63
C ARG A 165 14.62 -12.77 -16.06
N LYS A 166 14.90 -14.06 -16.38
CA LYS A 166 15.29 -14.52 -17.70
C LYS A 166 14.10 -15.06 -18.50
N GLY A 167 12.91 -15.15 -17.91
CA GLY A 167 11.68 -15.62 -18.54
C GLY A 167 11.44 -17.12 -18.44
N TYR A 168 12.15 -17.83 -17.57
CA TYR A 168 11.86 -19.23 -17.26
C TYR A 168 10.83 -19.31 -16.14
N LEU A 169 9.91 -20.28 -16.21
CA LEU A 169 9.00 -20.57 -15.10
C LEU A 169 9.80 -20.99 -13.86
N TYR A 170 9.44 -20.49 -12.68
CA TYR A 170 10.02 -20.98 -11.44
C TYR A 170 9.79 -22.49 -11.27
N TYR A 171 8.59 -22.96 -11.65
CA TYR A 171 8.24 -24.36 -11.65
C TYR A 171 7.18 -24.64 -12.73
N ASN A 172 7.41 -25.69 -13.53
CA ASN A 172 6.47 -26.12 -14.54
C ASN A 172 5.65 -27.30 -14.00
N GLU A 173 4.35 -27.08 -13.78
CA GLU A 173 3.44 -28.09 -13.24
C GLU A 173 3.20 -29.28 -14.20
N GLU A 174 3.39 -29.10 -15.52
CA GLU A 174 3.22 -30.17 -16.51
C GLU A 174 4.44 -31.09 -16.54
N THR A 175 5.63 -30.52 -16.62
CA THR A 175 6.89 -31.27 -16.73
C THR A 175 7.48 -31.64 -15.37
N LYS A 176 6.97 -31.03 -14.29
CA LYS A 176 7.49 -31.17 -12.91
C LYS A 176 8.95 -30.74 -12.78
N LYS A 177 9.38 -29.77 -13.60
CA LYS A 177 10.74 -29.23 -13.61
C LYS A 177 10.80 -27.82 -13.06
N PHE A 178 11.93 -27.50 -12.46
CA PHE A 178 12.28 -26.14 -12.10
C PHE A 178 12.88 -25.40 -13.30
N GLY A 179 12.74 -24.08 -13.33
CA GLY A 179 13.20 -23.27 -14.47
C GLY A 179 14.71 -23.36 -14.75
N TYR A 180 15.54 -23.60 -13.73
CA TYR A 180 16.97 -23.83 -13.96
C TYR A 180 17.28 -25.12 -14.73
N GLU A 181 16.44 -26.14 -14.64
CA GLU A 181 16.58 -27.39 -15.42
C GLU A 181 16.23 -27.13 -16.87
N ASP A 182 15.20 -26.34 -17.13
CA ASP A 182 14.78 -25.97 -18.48
C ASP A 182 15.77 -25.01 -19.15
N SER A 183 16.46 -24.16 -18.37
CA SER A 183 17.52 -23.27 -18.88
C SER A 183 18.81 -23.98 -19.22
N GLY A 184 18.99 -25.22 -18.78
CA GLY A 184 20.26 -25.97 -18.90
C GLY A 184 21.34 -25.50 -17.91
N GLU A 185 21.00 -24.65 -16.96
CA GLU A 185 21.89 -24.15 -15.92
C GLU A 185 21.77 -25.02 -14.66
N SER A 186 22.86 -25.41 -14.05
CA SER A 186 22.84 -26.19 -12.81
C SER A 186 22.40 -25.38 -11.60
N PHE A 187 22.46 -24.04 -11.71
CA PHE A 187 22.08 -23.13 -10.65
C PHE A 187 21.92 -21.71 -11.20
N LEU A 188 20.79 -21.09 -11.01
CA LEU A 188 20.57 -19.70 -11.39
C LEU A 188 20.95 -18.73 -10.27
N LEU A 189 21.29 -17.51 -10.64
CA LEU A 189 21.55 -16.38 -9.74
C LEU A 189 20.36 -16.02 -8.87
N ASP A 190 19.18 -16.47 -9.28
CA ASP A 190 17.95 -16.30 -8.58
C ASP A 190 17.83 -17.39 -7.50
N GLY A 191 17.95 -17.00 -6.23
CA GLY A 191 17.84 -17.91 -5.08
C GLY A 191 16.50 -18.60 -4.97
N ASP A 192 15.48 -18.12 -5.68
CA ASP A 192 14.14 -18.71 -5.70
C ASP A 192 14.06 -20.04 -6.46
N TYR A 193 15.07 -20.38 -7.27
CA TYR A 193 15.11 -21.66 -7.96
C TYR A 193 15.60 -22.84 -7.15
N THR A 194 16.28 -22.58 -6.05
CA THR A 194 16.86 -23.68 -5.26
C THR A 194 15.77 -24.53 -4.64
N PRO A 195 15.72 -25.85 -4.90
CA PRO A 195 14.74 -26.74 -4.31
C PRO A 195 14.81 -26.75 -2.77
N TRP A 196 13.65 -26.81 -2.15
CA TRP A 196 13.52 -26.97 -0.71
C TRP A 196 13.94 -28.39 -0.32
N SER A 197 14.91 -28.55 0.60
CA SER A 197 15.22 -29.84 1.21
C SER A 197 14.60 -29.92 2.62
N HIS A 198 13.70 -30.89 2.80
CA HIS A 198 13.02 -31.11 4.07
C HIS A 198 13.98 -31.22 5.25
N GLY A 199 13.76 -30.43 6.30
CA GLY A 199 14.40 -30.58 7.60
C GLY A 199 15.79 -30.02 7.79
N LYS A 200 16.40 -29.39 6.80
CA LYS A 200 17.65 -28.62 6.95
C LYS A 200 17.43 -27.20 6.42
N ALA A 201 18.09 -26.21 7.03
CA ALA A 201 18.10 -24.86 6.52
C ALA A 201 18.52 -24.89 5.04
N SER A 202 17.56 -24.95 4.14
CA SER A 202 17.77 -25.13 2.72
C SER A 202 17.71 -23.80 2.03
N TYR A 203 18.51 -23.67 1.03
CA TYR A 203 18.64 -22.51 0.18
C TYR A 203 17.67 -22.70 -0.98
N GLY A 204 16.60 -21.95 -1.06
CA GLY A 204 15.64 -22.01 -2.15
C GLY A 204 14.18 -21.89 -1.72
N ALA A 205 13.31 -21.88 -2.67
CA ALA A 205 11.89 -21.76 -2.49
C ALA A 205 11.21 -23.08 -2.88
N PRO A 206 10.25 -23.60 -2.13
CA PRO A 206 9.56 -24.85 -2.43
C PRO A 206 8.49 -24.66 -3.52
N TRP A 207 8.91 -24.22 -4.72
CA TRP A 207 8.01 -23.96 -5.84
C TRP A 207 7.25 -25.23 -6.31
N ASP A 208 7.87 -26.39 -6.17
CA ASP A 208 7.25 -27.70 -6.42
C ASP A 208 6.05 -27.98 -5.51
N GLN A 209 6.08 -27.44 -4.30
CA GLN A 209 5.00 -27.59 -3.31
C GLN A 209 4.01 -26.42 -3.36
N SER A 210 4.53 -25.19 -3.34
CA SER A 210 3.71 -23.98 -3.34
C SER A 210 2.97 -23.77 -4.67
N GLY A 211 3.55 -24.27 -5.78
CA GLY A 211 3.21 -23.85 -7.13
C GLY A 211 3.61 -22.40 -7.40
N VAL A 212 3.46 -21.95 -8.61
CA VAL A 212 3.66 -20.56 -9.01
C VAL A 212 2.40 -19.74 -8.79
N SER A 213 2.55 -18.43 -8.74
CA SER A 213 1.42 -17.49 -8.61
C SER A 213 1.01 -16.99 -9.99
N GLU A 214 0.11 -17.73 -10.67
CA GLU A 214 -0.53 -17.24 -11.89
C GLU A 214 -1.29 -15.94 -11.64
N ALA A 215 -1.54 -15.17 -12.69
CA ALA A 215 -2.32 -13.95 -12.61
C ALA A 215 -3.77 -14.26 -12.20
N ASP A 216 -4.16 -13.76 -11.04
CA ASP A 216 -5.49 -13.96 -10.50
C ASP A 216 -6.47 -12.94 -11.07
N CYS A 217 -7.03 -13.28 -12.24
CA CYS A 217 -8.00 -12.43 -12.95
C CYS A 217 -9.24 -12.15 -12.09
N LEU A 218 -9.64 -13.12 -11.27
CA LEU A 218 -10.86 -13.06 -10.47
C LEU A 218 -10.78 -12.08 -9.31
N ILE A 219 -9.58 -11.70 -8.85
CA ILE A 219 -9.42 -10.67 -7.81
C ILE A 219 -10.05 -9.32 -8.22
N CYS A 220 -10.07 -9.05 -9.53
CA CYS A 220 -10.69 -7.87 -10.12
C CYS A 220 -12.06 -8.18 -10.76
N HIS A 221 -12.24 -9.37 -11.31
CA HIS A 221 -13.39 -9.69 -12.16
C HIS A 221 -14.43 -10.61 -11.53
N LEU A 222 -14.30 -10.98 -10.25
CA LEU A 222 -15.31 -11.76 -9.54
C LEU A 222 -16.03 -10.93 -8.49
N LYS A 223 -17.36 -10.90 -8.54
CA LYS A 223 -18.19 -10.33 -7.47
C LYS A 223 -18.05 -11.17 -6.19
N GLY A 224 -17.80 -10.51 -5.06
CA GLY A 224 -17.70 -11.19 -3.76
C GLY A 224 -16.39 -11.96 -3.56
N TYR A 225 -15.32 -11.59 -4.28
CA TYR A 225 -14.01 -12.21 -4.13
C TYR A 225 -13.49 -12.17 -2.68
N GLN A 226 -13.05 -13.31 -2.15
CA GLN A 226 -12.66 -13.51 -0.76
C GLN A 226 -11.17 -13.19 -0.54
N TRP A 227 -10.83 -11.91 -0.62
CA TRP A 227 -9.45 -11.44 -0.56
C TRP A 227 -8.68 -11.89 0.68
N LYS A 228 -9.33 -11.93 1.86
CA LYS A 228 -8.67 -12.35 3.13
C LYS A 228 -8.25 -13.81 3.09
N GLU A 229 -9.10 -14.66 2.53
CA GLU A 229 -8.87 -16.10 2.40
C GLU A 229 -7.73 -16.38 1.41
N ARG A 230 -7.73 -15.66 0.26
CA ARG A 230 -6.59 -15.67 -0.65
C ARG A 230 -5.30 -15.27 0.06
N GLY A 231 -5.34 -14.17 0.81
CA GLY A 231 -4.17 -13.68 1.55
C GLY A 231 -3.64 -14.67 2.60
N ALA A 232 -4.52 -15.37 3.30
CA ALA A 232 -4.15 -16.42 4.24
C ALA A 232 -3.47 -17.60 3.51
N THR A 233 -4.03 -18.01 2.38
CA THR A 233 -3.49 -19.08 1.54
C THR A 233 -2.07 -18.76 1.03
N LEU A 234 -1.84 -17.55 0.53
CA LEU A 234 -0.51 -17.13 0.06
C LEU A 234 0.50 -17.02 1.21
N ARG A 235 0.10 -16.49 2.35
CA ARG A 235 0.97 -16.48 3.55
C ARG A 235 1.32 -17.88 4.03
N GLY A 236 0.43 -18.86 3.84
CA GLY A 236 0.66 -20.28 4.07
C GLY A 236 1.57 -20.94 3.04
N ARG A 237 2.05 -20.21 2.02
CA ARG A 237 2.88 -20.70 0.90
C ARG A 237 2.15 -21.63 -0.08
N PHE A 238 0.84 -21.51 -0.22
CA PHE A 238 0.03 -22.31 -1.15
C PHE A 238 -0.35 -21.47 -2.37
N PHE A 239 0.63 -21.07 -3.17
CA PHE A 239 0.49 -20.02 -4.17
C PHE A 239 -0.50 -20.39 -5.28
N LYS A 240 -0.39 -21.58 -5.84
CA LYS A 240 -1.31 -22.04 -6.89
C LYS A 240 -2.76 -22.22 -6.43
N TYR A 241 -2.98 -22.29 -5.11
CA TYR A 241 -4.31 -22.45 -4.51
C TYR A 241 -5.00 -21.10 -4.22
N GLY A 242 -4.23 -20.01 -4.18
CA GLY A 242 -4.73 -18.69 -3.84
C GLY A 242 -5.94 -18.23 -4.63
N PRO A 243 -5.92 -18.30 -5.96
CA PRO A 243 -7.07 -17.94 -6.81
C PRO A 243 -8.33 -18.74 -6.52
N THR A 244 -8.22 -20.05 -6.30
CA THR A 244 -9.35 -20.94 -6.02
C THR A 244 -10.03 -20.62 -4.70
N VAL A 245 -9.22 -20.43 -3.66
CA VAL A 245 -9.70 -20.08 -2.31
C VAL A 245 -10.25 -18.66 -2.29
N GLY A 246 -9.56 -17.74 -2.98
CA GLY A 246 -10.01 -16.36 -3.12
C GLY A 246 -11.33 -16.22 -3.88
N ALA A 247 -11.57 -17.07 -4.87
CA ALA A 247 -12.86 -17.14 -5.54
C ALA A 247 -13.98 -17.69 -4.64
N GLY A 248 -13.65 -18.26 -3.49
CA GLY A 248 -14.63 -18.89 -2.60
C GLY A 248 -15.11 -20.25 -3.09
N TRP A 249 -14.44 -20.82 -4.08
CA TRP A 249 -14.91 -22.06 -4.73
C TRP A 249 -14.53 -23.33 -4.00
N ALA A 250 -13.43 -23.31 -3.25
CA ALA A 250 -12.96 -24.49 -2.53
C ALA A 250 -12.19 -24.14 -1.25
N ASN A 251 -12.07 -25.14 -0.38
CA ASN A 251 -11.12 -25.14 0.74
C ASN A 251 -9.88 -25.94 0.36
N ILE A 252 -8.78 -25.65 1.03
CA ILE A 252 -7.58 -26.49 1.01
C ILE A 252 -7.77 -27.61 2.03
N LYS A 253 -7.50 -28.85 1.61
CA LYS A 253 -7.36 -30.00 2.50
C LYS A 253 -5.88 -30.35 2.62
N LEU A 254 -5.41 -30.45 3.86
CA LEU A 254 -4.09 -30.96 4.22
C LEU A 254 -4.28 -32.33 4.86
N SER A 255 -3.67 -33.35 4.29
CA SER A 255 -3.55 -34.63 4.96
C SER A 255 -2.55 -34.54 6.12
N GLN A 256 -2.78 -35.31 7.17
CA GLN A 256 -1.88 -35.40 8.32
C GLN A 256 -1.28 -36.78 8.40
N ASP A 257 -0.04 -36.87 8.88
CA ASP A 257 0.58 -38.16 9.24
C ASP A 257 0.00 -38.67 10.57
N GLU A 258 0.41 -39.87 10.95
CA GLU A 258 -0.02 -40.53 12.22
C GLU A 258 0.35 -39.72 13.48
N SER A 259 1.30 -38.79 13.36
CA SER A 259 1.72 -37.88 14.42
C SER A 259 1.01 -36.52 14.37
N GLY A 260 0.08 -36.29 13.41
CA GLY A 260 -0.66 -35.04 13.24
C GLY A 260 0.09 -33.95 12.48
N ASN A 261 1.25 -34.25 11.86
CA ASN A 261 1.96 -33.27 11.03
C ASN A 261 1.33 -33.20 9.64
N SER A 262 1.26 -32.00 9.08
CA SER A 262 0.72 -31.78 7.75
C SER A 262 1.62 -32.38 6.66
N LYS A 263 1.05 -33.22 5.81
CA LYS A 263 1.69 -33.77 4.62
C LYS A 263 1.45 -32.84 3.44
N LEU A 264 2.41 -32.04 3.06
CA LEU A 264 2.30 -31.08 1.97
C LEU A 264 2.18 -31.75 0.60
N GLU A 265 2.69 -32.96 0.44
CA GLU A 265 2.60 -33.75 -0.78
C GLU A 265 1.16 -34.22 -1.09
N GLU A 266 0.32 -34.27 -0.05
CA GLU A 266 -1.10 -34.68 -0.16
C GLU A 266 -2.05 -33.48 -0.10
N LEU A 267 -1.56 -32.28 -0.43
CA LEU A 267 -2.37 -31.08 -0.48
C LEU A 267 -3.36 -31.15 -1.65
N SER A 268 -4.63 -30.92 -1.36
CA SER A 268 -5.68 -30.92 -2.36
C SER A 268 -6.73 -29.85 -2.08
N VAL A 269 -7.59 -29.60 -3.06
CA VAL A 269 -8.77 -28.73 -2.90
C VAL A 269 -10.01 -29.56 -2.62
N ASP A 270 -10.96 -28.95 -1.93
CA ASP A 270 -12.27 -29.48 -1.69
C ASP A 270 -13.35 -28.52 -2.19
N TYR A 271 -13.94 -28.86 -3.31
CA TYR A 271 -15.02 -28.10 -3.95
C TYR A 271 -16.42 -28.42 -3.38
N SER A 272 -16.53 -29.28 -2.38
CA SER A 272 -17.82 -29.65 -1.77
C SER A 272 -18.44 -28.54 -0.90
N LYS A 273 -17.88 -27.36 -0.90
CA LYS A 273 -18.47 -26.20 -0.23
C LYS A 273 -19.78 -25.78 -0.85
N LYS A 274 -20.70 -25.33 0.00
CA LYS A 274 -22.10 -24.99 -0.36
C LYS A 274 -22.25 -23.91 -1.44
N GLU A 275 -21.24 -23.10 -1.71
CA GLU A 275 -21.33 -21.96 -2.64
C GLU A 275 -21.06 -22.37 -4.10
N VAL A 276 -20.43 -23.52 -4.32
CA VAL A 276 -20.20 -24.08 -5.65
C VAL A 276 -21.12 -25.29 -5.83
N THR A 277 -22.34 -25.04 -6.22
CA THR A 277 -23.29 -26.11 -6.55
C THR A 277 -23.20 -26.55 -8.00
N ASP A 278 -22.61 -25.71 -8.86
CA ASP A 278 -22.56 -25.95 -10.31
C ASP A 278 -21.44 -25.11 -10.94
N PHE A 279 -20.41 -25.78 -11.46
CA PHE A 279 -19.34 -25.12 -12.21
C PHE A 279 -19.83 -24.46 -13.52
N GLU A 280 -20.95 -24.94 -14.08
CA GLU A 280 -21.49 -24.38 -15.32
C GLU A 280 -21.95 -22.93 -15.20
N ASN A 281 -22.39 -22.53 -14.01
CA ASN A 281 -22.93 -21.18 -13.73
C ASN A 281 -21.97 -20.23 -13.06
N LEU A 282 -20.73 -20.64 -12.74
CA LEU A 282 -19.73 -19.76 -12.13
C LEU A 282 -19.40 -18.53 -13.00
N HIS A 283 -19.48 -18.66 -14.32
CA HIS A 283 -19.28 -17.55 -15.24
C HIS A 283 -20.24 -16.37 -15.01
N LEU A 284 -21.43 -16.60 -14.41
CA LEU A 284 -22.40 -15.56 -14.09
C LEU A 284 -21.93 -14.61 -12.97
N GLN A 285 -20.91 -15.02 -12.19
CA GLN A 285 -20.30 -14.20 -11.15
C GLN A 285 -19.15 -13.33 -11.70
N ILE A 286 -18.70 -13.63 -12.93
CA ILE A 286 -17.57 -12.92 -13.56
C ILE A 286 -18.09 -11.66 -14.23
N VAL A 287 -17.52 -10.51 -13.86
CA VAL A 287 -17.91 -9.19 -14.34
C VAL A 287 -16.90 -8.65 -15.34
N LYS A 288 -17.39 -8.05 -16.43
CA LYS A 288 -16.54 -7.44 -17.46
C LYS A 288 -15.76 -6.23 -16.92
N LYS A 289 -16.41 -5.42 -16.07
CA LYS A 289 -15.79 -4.25 -15.44
C LYS A 289 -15.65 -4.50 -13.96
N PRO A 290 -14.46 -4.35 -13.39
CA PRO A 290 -14.25 -4.49 -11.95
C PRO A 290 -15.22 -3.62 -11.14
N LEU A 291 -15.72 -4.18 -10.04
CA LEU A 291 -16.50 -3.44 -9.06
C LEU A 291 -15.56 -2.70 -8.09
N ASP A 292 -16.06 -1.64 -7.47
CA ASP A 292 -15.25 -0.87 -6.52
C ASP A 292 -14.78 -1.71 -5.32
N GLU A 293 -15.58 -2.69 -4.88
CA GLU A 293 -15.23 -3.62 -3.81
C GLU A 293 -13.99 -4.46 -4.15
N ASN A 294 -13.78 -4.83 -5.42
CA ASN A 294 -12.58 -5.52 -5.84
C ASN A 294 -11.33 -4.64 -5.66
N CYS A 295 -11.44 -3.36 -6.03
CA CYS A 295 -10.37 -2.38 -5.81
C CYS A 295 -10.11 -2.15 -4.32
N TRP A 296 -11.17 -1.99 -3.53
CA TRP A 296 -11.08 -1.72 -2.10
C TRP A 296 -10.39 -2.83 -1.32
N SER A 297 -10.49 -4.07 -1.75
CA SER A 297 -9.82 -5.20 -1.09
C SER A 297 -8.33 -4.93 -0.87
N CYS A 298 -7.66 -4.29 -1.81
CA CYS A 298 -6.25 -3.93 -1.73
C CYS A 298 -6.03 -2.45 -1.35
N HIS A 299 -6.81 -1.54 -1.94
CA HIS A 299 -6.59 -0.10 -1.81
C HIS A 299 -7.06 0.50 -0.48
N VAL A 300 -7.97 -0.13 0.25
CA VAL A 300 -8.36 0.33 1.61
C VAL A 300 -7.19 0.40 2.56
N MET A 301 -6.42 -0.69 2.67
CA MET A 301 -5.30 -0.73 3.61
C MET A 301 -4.10 0.07 3.13
N ALA A 302 -3.75 -0.03 1.85
CA ALA A 302 -2.61 0.67 1.28
C ALA A 302 -2.87 2.17 1.19
N ASP A 303 -4.04 2.57 0.71
CA ASP A 303 -4.38 3.98 0.51
C ASP A 303 -4.82 4.68 1.80
N GLY A 304 -5.40 3.98 2.76
CA GLY A 304 -5.71 4.53 4.08
C GLY A 304 -4.48 5.11 4.78
N LYS A 305 -3.33 4.45 4.65
CA LYS A 305 -2.05 4.96 5.17
C LYS A 305 -1.51 6.15 4.39
N ARG A 306 -1.64 6.16 3.05
CA ARG A 306 -0.98 7.13 2.16
C ARG A 306 -1.90 8.27 1.74
N LYS A 307 -3.19 8.01 1.53
CA LYS A 307 -4.14 8.93 0.91
C LYS A 307 -5.32 9.34 1.79
N GLY A 308 -5.38 8.89 3.04
CA GLY A 308 -6.47 9.18 3.96
C GLY A 308 -7.50 8.06 4.02
N ARG A 309 -8.80 8.41 4.09
CA ARG A 309 -9.88 7.42 4.14
C ARG A 309 -10.08 6.72 2.80
N GLN A 310 -10.69 5.54 2.87
CA GLN A 310 -11.22 4.86 1.69
C GLN A 310 -12.13 5.80 0.89
N TRP A 311 -12.00 5.78 -0.43
CA TRP A 311 -12.91 6.46 -1.33
C TRP A 311 -14.28 5.79 -1.29
N GLY A 312 -15.30 6.54 -0.93
CA GLY A 312 -16.65 6.00 -0.71
C GLY A 312 -17.72 7.09 -0.71
N PRO A 313 -19.00 6.71 -0.63
CA PRO A 313 -20.12 7.66 -0.67
C PRO A 313 -20.14 8.62 0.54
N GLU A 314 -19.50 8.23 1.64
CA GLU A 314 -19.40 9.05 2.84
C GLU A 314 -18.24 10.04 2.79
N THR A 315 -17.34 9.91 1.81
CA THR A 315 -16.08 10.65 1.78
C THR A 315 -15.85 11.40 0.49
N ASP A 316 -16.56 11.07 -0.60
CA ASP A 316 -16.30 11.64 -1.92
C ASP A 316 -17.59 11.89 -2.70
N VAL A 317 -17.73 13.11 -3.18
CA VAL A 317 -18.92 13.56 -3.94
C VAL A 317 -19.12 12.78 -5.25
N HIS A 318 -18.05 12.31 -5.88
CA HIS A 318 -18.14 11.56 -7.14
C HIS A 318 -18.75 10.18 -6.90
N LYS A 319 -18.42 9.55 -5.77
CA LYS A 319 -19.04 8.27 -5.38
C LYS A 319 -20.52 8.41 -5.09
N VAL A 320 -20.92 9.50 -4.41
CA VAL A 320 -22.35 9.84 -4.20
C VAL A 320 -23.08 9.97 -5.52
N ARG A 321 -22.42 10.48 -6.57
CA ARG A 321 -22.97 10.64 -7.92
C ARG A 321 -22.89 9.39 -8.78
N GLY A 322 -22.50 8.24 -8.21
CA GLY A 322 -22.47 6.94 -8.88
C GLY A 322 -21.23 6.67 -9.73
N LEU A 323 -20.18 7.51 -9.64
CA LEU A 323 -18.92 7.18 -10.31
C LEU A 323 -18.27 5.98 -9.60
N SER A 324 -17.54 5.19 -10.38
CA SER A 324 -16.72 4.06 -9.91
C SER A 324 -15.23 4.37 -10.05
N CYS A 325 -14.38 3.55 -9.44
CA CYS A 325 -12.92 3.69 -9.57
C CYS A 325 -12.49 3.77 -11.03
N ILE A 326 -13.03 2.89 -11.87
CA ILE A 326 -12.72 2.83 -13.31
C ILE A 326 -13.31 3.98 -14.13
N SER A 327 -14.17 4.81 -13.56
CA SER A 327 -14.64 6.04 -14.23
C SER A 327 -13.49 7.05 -14.44
N CYS A 328 -12.50 7.02 -13.54
CA CYS A 328 -11.30 7.84 -13.63
C CYS A 328 -10.07 7.00 -14.02
N HIS A 329 -9.92 5.81 -13.43
CA HIS A 329 -8.80 4.88 -13.66
C HIS A 329 -9.15 3.84 -14.73
N SER A 330 -9.47 4.31 -15.92
CA SER A 330 -9.78 3.41 -17.03
C SER A 330 -8.53 2.64 -17.49
N SER A 331 -8.75 1.49 -18.09
CA SER A 331 -7.72 0.74 -18.82
C SER A 331 -8.29 0.25 -20.16
N ASP A 332 -7.41 -0.11 -21.04
CA ASP A 332 -7.70 -0.83 -22.27
C ASP A 332 -7.41 -2.35 -22.10
N LYS A 333 -7.29 -3.05 -23.23
CA LYS A 333 -7.02 -4.51 -23.28
C LYS A 333 -5.69 -4.91 -22.64
N ASN A 334 -4.73 -3.98 -22.50
CA ASN A 334 -3.42 -4.26 -21.93
C ASN A 334 -3.38 -4.14 -20.40
N HIS A 335 -4.52 -3.83 -19.77
CA HIS A 335 -4.67 -3.70 -18.32
C HIS A 335 -3.72 -2.68 -17.66
N ASN A 336 -3.20 -1.73 -18.42
CA ASN A 336 -2.49 -0.58 -17.88
C ASN A 336 -3.50 0.42 -17.32
N LEU A 337 -3.90 0.23 -16.07
CA LEU A 337 -4.79 1.13 -15.37
C LEU A 337 -4.22 2.54 -15.33
N ALA A 338 -5.02 3.50 -15.75
CA ALA A 338 -4.62 4.89 -15.80
C ALA A 338 -4.23 5.43 -14.42
N LYS A 339 -3.11 6.14 -14.34
CA LYS A 339 -2.57 6.70 -13.11
C LYS A 339 -2.88 8.19 -13.00
N GLY A 340 -3.09 8.63 -11.78
CA GLY A 340 -3.22 10.04 -11.44
C GLY A 340 -1.88 10.76 -11.31
N ASN A 341 -1.91 11.95 -10.74
CA ASN A 341 -0.72 12.66 -10.35
C ASN A 341 0.00 11.92 -9.23
N THR A 342 1.30 11.74 -9.38
CA THR A 342 2.17 11.30 -8.32
C THR A 342 3.19 12.39 -8.03
N LEU A 343 3.38 12.74 -6.77
CA LEU A 343 4.45 13.64 -6.33
C LEU A 343 5.80 12.93 -6.35
N GLN A 344 5.75 11.60 -6.40
CA GLN A 344 6.91 10.72 -6.47
C GLN A 344 6.94 10.02 -7.83
N GLU A 345 8.11 9.84 -8.37
CA GLU A 345 8.31 8.89 -9.45
C GLU A 345 8.12 7.48 -8.90
N THR A 346 7.36 6.68 -9.62
CA THR A 346 7.03 5.31 -9.23
C THR A 346 7.15 4.40 -10.45
N VAL A 347 6.76 3.14 -10.32
CA VAL A 347 6.69 2.23 -11.48
C VAL A 347 5.79 2.82 -12.57
N ARG A 348 6.22 2.69 -13.82
CA ARG A 348 5.47 3.14 -15.00
C ARG A 348 5.11 4.63 -14.95
N ASN A 349 6.14 5.46 -14.85
CA ASN A 349 5.98 6.92 -14.88
C ASN A 349 5.39 7.45 -16.18
N ASP A 350 5.49 6.68 -17.27
CA ASP A 350 4.83 6.93 -18.56
C ASP A 350 3.29 7.00 -18.44
N LEU A 351 2.70 6.31 -17.47
CA LEU A 351 1.27 6.34 -17.20
C LEU A 351 0.85 7.49 -16.26
N ASN A 352 1.77 8.28 -15.72
CA ASN A 352 1.42 9.40 -14.85
C ASN A 352 0.53 10.41 -15.58
N ASN A 353 -0.55 10.83 -14.91
CA ASN A 353 -1.56 11.74 -15.46
C ASN A 353 -2.36 11.18 -16.66
N SER A 354 -2.41 9.88 -16.83
CA SER A 354 -3.21 9.24 -17.88
C SER A 354 -4.67 9.07 -17.48
N MET A 355 -5.01 9.20 -16.19
CA MET A 355 -6.39 9.13 -15.71
C MET A 355 -7.23 10.33 -16.16
N THR A 356 -8.55 10.18 -16.11
CA THR A 356 -9.47 11.30 -16.33
C THR A 356 -9.24 12.37 -15.25
N SER A 357 -8.86 13.56 -15.69
CA SER A 357 -8.58 14.68 -14.79
C SER A 357 -9.87 15.44 -14.41
N CYS A 358 -9.78 16.28 -13.37
CA CYS A 358 -10.87 17.17 -12.97
C CYS A 358 -11.30 18.05 -14.15
N GLU A 359 -10.34 18.61 -14.89
CA GLU A 359 -10.57 19.50 -16.02
C GLU A 359 -11.25 18.78 -17.20
N ASP A 360 -11.01 17.48 -17.41
CA ASP A 360 -11.64 16.71 -18.49
C ASP A 360 -13.16 16.70 -18.36
N CYS A 361 -13.68 16.48 -17.15
CA CYS A 361 -15.11 16.47 -16.90
C CYS A 361 -15.67 17.88 -16.68
N HIS A 362 -15.06 18.67 -15.77
CA HIS A 362 -15.61 19.94 -15.33
C HIS A 362 -15.40 21.11 -16.30
N TYR A 363 -14.39 21.05 -17.17
CA TYR A 363 -14.11 22.10 -18.15
C TYR A 363 -14.24 21.64 -19.61
N ARG A 364 -13.70 20.44 -19.94
CA ARG A 364 -13.72 19.95 -21.33
C ARG A 364 -14.99 19.19 -21.68
N GLY A 365 -15.79 18.77 -20.67
CA GLY A 365 -17.11 18.17 -20.87
C GLY A 365 -17.08 16.70 -21.25
N LYS A 366 -16.05 15.97 -20.85
CA LYS A 366 -15.99 14.51 -21.01
C LYS A 366 -17.20 13.83 -20.36
N ASP A 367 -17.66 14.32 -19.22
CA ASP A 367 -18.94 13.97 -18.62
C ASP A 367 -19.92 15.16 -18.73
N LYS A 368 -21.05 14.94 -19.43
CA LYS A 368 -22.08 15.95 -19.60
C LYS A 368 -22.82 16.32 -18.31
N ASN A 369 -22.81 15.40 -17.33
CA ASN A 369 -23.47 15.59 -16.04
C ASN A 369 -22.55 16.27 -15.01
N ALA A 370 -21.27 16.41 -15.31
CA ALA A 370 -20.34 17.11 -14.44
C ALA A 370 -20.70 18.60 -14.34
N PRO A 371 -20.83 19.17 -13.12
CA PRO A 371 -21.15 20.58 -12.97
C PRO A 371 -20.00 21.43 -13.52
N ARG A 372 -20.37 22.42 -14.36
CA ARG A 372 -19.43 23.40 -14.89
C ARG A 372 -19.60 24.71 -14.14
N TYR A 373 -18.67 24.97 -13.25
CA TYR A 373 -18.79 26.11 -12.36
C TYR A 373 -17.69 27.14 -12.60
N LYS A 374 -18.10 28.40 -12.69
CA LYS A 374 -17.15 29.52 -12.73
C LYS A 374 -16.80 29.90 -11.30
N HIS A 375 -15.59 29.57 -10.86
CA HIS A 375 -15.12 29.91 -9.51
C HIS A 375 -15.02 31.43 -9.31
N PRO A 376 -15.42 31.95 -8.15
CA PRO A 376 -15.35 33.39 -7.85
C PRO A 376 -13.92 33.90 -7.56
N PHE A 377 -12.93 33.02 -7.66
CA PHE A 377 -11.53 33.35 -7.35
C PHE A 377 -10.82 34.01 -8.53
N SER A 378 -9.76 34.77 -8.21
CA SER A 378 -8.93 35.39 -9.25
C SER A 378 -8.23 34.32 -10.12
N PRO A 379 -7.93 34.62 -11.39
CA PRO A 379 -7.17 33.75 -12.27
C PRO A 379 -5.83 33.30 -11.66
N ARG A 380 -5.23 34.12 -10.79
CA ARG A 380 -3.99 33.78 -10.08
C ARG A 380 -4.18 32.58 -9.14
N HIS A 381 -5.27 32.53 -8.36
CA HIS A 381 -5.56 31.37 -7.51
C HIS A 381 -5.74 30.10 -8.34
N MET A 382 -6.52 30.20 -9.41
CA MET A 382 -6.79 29.07 -10.31
C MET A 382 -5.53 28.53 -11.00
N LYS A 383 -4.53 29.40 -11.22
CA LYS A 383 -3.23 29.00 -11.78
C LYS A 383 -2.31 28.38 -10.73
N LEU A 384 -2.27 28.92 -9.52
CA LEU A 384 -1.32 28.54 -8.48
C LEU A 384 -1.78 27.40 -7.59
N ILE A 385 -3.09 27.17 -7.46
CA ILE A 385 -3.68 26.21 -6.53
C ILE A 385 -4.35 25.10 -7.34
N ALA A 386 -4.04 23.85 -7.02
CA ALA A 386 -4.69 22.70 -7.64
C ALA A 386 -6.14 22.56 -7.15
N CYS A 387 -7.03 21.99 -7.96
CA CYS A 387 -8.42 21.78 -7.61
C CYS A 387 -8.55 21.02 -6.28
N GLN A 388 -7.75 19.98 -6.12
CA GLN A 388 -7.72 19.14 -4.94
C GLN A 388 -7.40 19.92 -3.66
N THR A 389 -6.60 20.99 -3.74
CA THR A 389 -6.22 21.78 -2.55
C THR A 389 -7.41 22.46 -1.89
N CYS A 390 -8.39 22.91 -2.69
CA CYS A 390 -9.63 23.47 -2.18
C CYS A 390 -10.69 22.39 -1.93
N HIS A 391 -10.78 21.39 -2.80
CA HIS A 391 -11.80 20.35 -2.75
C HIS A 391 -11.47 19.14 -1.87
N ILE A 392 -10.25 19.06 -1.33
CA ILE A 392 -9.86 18.11 -0.28
C ILE A 392 -9.28 18.91 0.91
N PRO A 393 -10.09 19.74 1.57
CA PRO A 393 -9.62 20.64 2.61
C PRO A 393 -9.15 19.91 3.86
N HIS A 394 -9.70 18.75 4.13
CA HIS A 394 -9.38 17.91 5.28
C HIS A 394 -9.72 16.45 5.00
N GLN A 395 -9.26 15.59 5.90
CA GLN A 395 -9.55 14.17 5.96
C GLN A 395 -10.10 13.83 7.34
N THR A 396 -10.97 12.84 7.43
CA THR A 396 -11.53 12.39 8.72
C THR A 396 -10.72 11.29 9.40
N ALA A 397 -9.60 10.89 8.82
CA ALA A 397 -8.64 9.99 9.43
C ALA A 397 -7.36 10.77 9.75
N PRO A 398 -7.13 11.13 11.02
CA PRO A 398 -5.96 11.90 11.40
C PRO A 398 -4.71 11.08 11.22
N SER A 399 -3.73 11.58 10.48
CA SER A 399 -2.46 10.91 10.45
C SER A 399 -1.36 11.66 9.72
N ASP A 400 -0.21 11.74 10.34
CA ASP A 400 1.07 11.79 9.65
C ASP A 400 1.65 10.38 9.59
N LEU A 401 2.49 10.11 8.60
CA LEU A 401 3.11 8.81 8.44
C LEU A 401 4.56 8.85 8.89
N VAL A 402 4.95 7.81 9.61
CA VAL A 402 6.36 7.58 9.96
C VAL A 402 6.76 6.19 9.48
N TYR A 403 7.87 6.09 8.79
CA TYR A 403 8.52 4.83 8.50
C TYR A 403 9.82 4.75 9.27
N ASP A 404 9.84 3.93 10.30
CA ASP A 404 11.00 3.70 11.14
C ASP A 404 11.69 2.39 10.77
N HIS A 405 12.67 2.46 9.88
CA HIS A 405 13.55 1.34 9.54
C HIS A 405 14.80 1.28 10.44
N ALA A 406 14.97 2.23 11.33
CA ALA A 406 16.08 2.20 12.27
C ALA A 406 15.81 1.28 13.47
N THR A 407 14.54 1.08 13.84
CA THR A 407 14.14 0.30 15.01
C THR A 407 13.20 -0.85 14.67
N THR A 408 11.99 -0.55 14.22
CA THR A 408 10.92 -1.53 14.03
C THR A 408 10.83 -2.11 12.62
N GLY A 409 11.24 -1.33 11.62
CA GLY A 409 11.04 -1.65 10.21
C GLY A 409 9.57 -1.51 9.77
N TRP A 410 8.71 -0.88 10.55
CA TRP A 410 7.29 -0.72 10.27
C TRP A 410 6.94 0.70 9.89
N THR A 411 5.98 0.83 8.97
CA THR A 411 5.29 2.10 8.76
C THR A 411 4.15 2.18 9.75
N PHE A 412 4.11 3.24 10.52
CA PHE A 412 3.02 3.49 11.43
C PHE A 412 2.40 4.86 11.17
N ILE A 413 1.16 4.99 11.61
CA ILE A 413 0.41 6.22 11.55
C ILE A 413 0.70 6.97 12.85
N TYR A 414 1.27 8.15 12.72
CA TYR A 414 1.46 9.04 13.85
C TYR A 414 0.15 9.80 14.07
N ASP A 415 -0.55 9.42 15.13
CA ASP A 415 -1.84 10.03 15.45
C ASP A 415 -1.64 11.43 16.01
N THR A 416 -1.64 12.41 15.11
CA THR A 416 -1.53 13.82 15.51
C THR A 416 -2.75 14.33 16.28
N SER A 417 -3.88 13.62 16.28
CA SER A 417 -5.06 14.01 17.06
C SER A 417 -4.77 13.99 18.57
N LYS A 418 -3.94 13.05 19.03
CA LYS A 418 -3.49 12.99 20.43
C LYS A 418 -2.69 14.22 20.84
N TYR A 419 -1.94 14.81 19.91
CA TYR A 419 -1.11 15.97 20.16
C TYR A 419 -1.86 17.30 20.04
N PHE A 420 -3.01 17.32 19.37
CA PHE A 420 -3.85 18.51 19.27
C PHE A 420 -4.87 18.62 20.38
N SER A 421 -5.39 17.48 20.88
CA SER A 421 -6.41 17.46 21.93
C SER A 421 -5.85 17.28 23.35
N ASN A 422 -4.72 16.60 23.50
CA ASN A 422 -4.14 16.23 24.78
C ASN A 422 -2.61 16.29 24.70
N ASP A 423 -2.04 17.33 24.09
CA ASP A 423 -0.60 17.51 24.12
C ASP A 423 -0.16 17.64 25.59
N PRO A 424 0.43 16.62 26.21
CA PRO A 424 0.92 16.73 27.58
C PRO A 424 2.00 17.80 27.73
N LEU A 425 2.58 18.28 26.60
CA LEU A 425 3.60 19.29 26.54
C LEU A 425 3.03 20.69 26.31
N ASP A 426 1.83 20.80 25.73
CA ASP A 426 1.13 22.08 25.57
C ASP A 426 -0.39 21.93 25.37
N PRO A 427 -1.15 21.70 26.46
CA PRO A 427 -2.61 21.58 26.40
C PRO A 427 -3.31 22.87 25.92
N LYS A 428 -2.58 23.99 25.78
CA LYS A 428 -3.12 25.27 25.28
C LYS A 428 -3.04 25.39 23.76
N ARG A 429 -2.41 24.44 23.06
CA ARG A 429 -2.29 24.43 21.60
C ARG A 429 -3.41 23.73 20.85
N SER A 430 -4.43 23.19 21.53
CA SER A 430 -5.64 22.79 20.85
C SER A 430 -6.23 24.01 20.12
N ILE A 431 -6.48 23.90 18.83
CA ILE A 431 -7.18 24.94 18.08
C ILE A 431 -8.65 24.85 18.53
N PRO A 432 -9.19 25.85 19.24
CA PRO A 432 -10.57 25.77 19.71
C PRO A 432 -11.53 25.62 18.54
N GLY A 433 -12.43 24.64 18.62
CA GLY A 433 -13.45 24.38 17.60
C GLY A 433 -12.98 23.51 16.43
N VAL A 434 -11.78 22.92 16.49
CA VAL A 434 -11.34 21.91 15.53
C VAL A 434 -11.62 20.52 16.09
N ASP A 435 -12.35 19.70 15.33
CA ASP A 435 -12.56 18.29 15.66
C ASP A 435 -11.20 17.57 15.68
N PRO A 436 -10.80 16.92 16.79
CA PRO A 436 -9.54 16.20 16.89
C PRO A 436 -9.42 15.03 15.90
N ASN A 437 -10.53 14.60 15.30
CA ASN A 437 -10.54 13.56 14.27
C ASN A 437 -10.33 14.12 12.84
N ILE A 438 -10.18 15.42 12.68
CA ILE A 438 -9.93 16.05 11.39
C ILE A 438 -8.43 16.26 11.18
N TRP A 439 -7.93 15.68 10.10
CA TRP A 439 -6.57 15.89 9.62
C TRP A 439 -6.56 16.82 8.41
N TYR A 440 -5.71 17.84 8.45
CA TYR A 440 -5.53 18.77 7.34
C TYR A 440 -4.32 18.36 6.50
N PRO A 441 -4.41 18.38 5.16
CA PRO A 441 -3.30 18.04 4.28
C PRO A 441 -2.06 18.92 4.48
N THR A 442 -0.90 18.33 4.32
CA THR A 442 0.33 19.07 4.03
C THR A 442 0.20 19.71 2.66
N LEU A 443 0.65 20.96 2.52
CA LEU A 443 0.67 21.65 1.23
C LEU A 443 2.08 21.67 0.68
N VAL A 444 2.24 21.24 -0.56
CA VAL A 444 3.53 21.19 -1.25
C VAL A 444 3.46 21.87 -2.61
N LYS A 445 4.59 22.40 -3.08
CA LYS A 445 4.71 22.93 -4.44
C LYS A 445 5.07 21.80 -5.40
N TRP A 446 4.26 21.61 -6.42
CA TRP A 446 4.51 20.64 -7.49
C TRP A 446 4.15 21.22 -8.85
N LYS A 447 5.11 21.19 -9.78
CA LYS A 447 4.93 21.76 -11.14
C LYS A 447 4.31 23.16 -11.14
N GLY A 448 4.75 24.02 -10.22
CA GLY A 448 4.29 25.41 -10.09
C GLY A 448 2.92 25.61 -9.43
N ARG A 449 2.27 24.53 -8.96
CA ARG A 449 0.99 24.58 -8.23
C ARG A 449 1.16 24.13 -6.78
N ILE A 450 0.31 24.64 -5.90
CA ILE A 450 0.14 24.14 -4.54
C ILE A 450 -0.82 22.95 -4.60
N VAL A 451 -0.37 21.79 -4.10
CA VAL A 451 -1.15 20.55 -4.08
C VAL A 451 -1.23 20.00 -2.66
N PRO A 452 -2.34 19.33 -2.31
CA PRO A 452 -2.46 18.68 -1.01
C PRO A 452 -1.71 17.36 -1.03
N ALA A 453 -1.01 17.09 0.07
CA ALA A 453 -0.23 15.87 0.23
C ALA A 453 -0.39 15.30 1.63
N LYS A 454 -0.08 14.02 1.76
CA LYS A 454 0.20 13.34 3.01
C LYS A 454 1.68 13.01 3.03
N SER A 455 2.37 13.47 4.07
CA SER A 455 3.82 13.34 4.16
C SER A 455 4.23 12.11 4.96
N LEU A 456 5.31 11.47 4.55
CA LEU A 456 5.95 10.36 5.23
C LEU A 456 7.31 10.82 5.76
N ALA A 457 7.47 10.85 7.08
CA ALA A 457 8.77 10.98 7.71
C ALA A 457 9.49 9.64 7.73
N VAL A 458 10.79 9.63 7.47
CA VAL A 458 11.59 8.42 7.37
C VAL A 458 12.79 8.46 8.29
N ILE A 459 13.06 7.29 8.91
CA ILE A 459 14.26 7.08 9.73
C ILE A 459 14.86 5.75 9.32
N TYR A 460 16.12 5.75 8.87
CA TYR A 460 16.81 4.52 8.51
C TYR A 460 18.32 4.63 8.62
N TRP A 461 18.96 3.50 8.90
CA TRP A 461 20.40 3.34 8.80
C TRP A 461 20.79 3.05 7.37
N GLY A 462 21.84 3.68 6.88
CA GLY A 462 22.31 3.50 5.53
C GLY A 462 23.83 3.44 5.42
N ASP A 463 24.30 3.07 4.24
CA ASP A 463 25.70 3.10 3.83
C ASP A 463 25.86 4.19 2.76
N LEU A 464 26.61 5.24 3.08
CA LEU A 464 26.82 6.39 2.20
C LEU A 464 27.90 6.04 1.15
N ASN A 465 27.60 6.28 -0.10
CA ASN A 465 28.62 6.32 -1.15
C ASN A 465 29.21 7.75 -1.23
N PRO A 466 30.47 7.97 -0.83
CA PRO A 466 31.04 9.32 -0.80
C PRO A 466 31.22 9.96 -2.18
N GLN A 467 31.33 9.15 -3.25
CA GLN A 467 31.54 9.65 -4.62
C GLN A 467 30.23 10.16 -5.23
N THR A 468 29.13 9.48 -4.96
CA THR A 468 27.81 9.82 -5.52
C THR A 468 26.91 10.58 -4.56
N ASN A 469 27.28 10.67 -3.30
CA ASN A 469 26.45 11.20 -2.20
C ASN A 469 25.10 10.45 -2.05
N VAL A 470 25.05 9.18 -2.43
CA VAL A 470 23.86 8.35 -2.35
C VAL A 470 23.96 7.43 -1.14
N VAL A 471 22.88 7.35 -0.35
CA VAL A 471 22.77 6.48 0.82
C VAL A 471 21.95 5.25 0.47
N LYS A 472 22.58 4.07 0.57
CA LYS A 472 21.91 2.77 0.42
C LYS A 472 21.40 2.31 1.79
N PRO A 473 20.09 2.02 1.96
CA PRO A 473 19.57 1.51 3.22
C PRO A 473 20.23 0.19 3.62
N ILE A 474 20.59 0.05 4.90
CA ILE A 474 21.12 -1.20 5.45
C ILE A 474 19.92 -2.11 5.78
N PRO A 475 19.95 -3.39 5.37
CA PRO A 475 18.87 -4.32 5.69
C PRO A 475 18.62 -4.43 7.20
N LEU A 476 17.34 -4.41 7.60
CA LEU A 476 16.95 -4.41 9.02
C LEU A 476 17.51 -5.61 9.79
N TRP A 477 17.56 -6.80 9.18
CA TRP A 477 18.11 -7.99 9.82
C TRP A 477 19.59 -7.83 10.22
N LYS A 478 20.39 -7.10 9.42
CA LYS A 478 21.79 -6.78 9.77
C LYS A 478 21.86 -5.89 11.01
N ILE A 479 20.94 -4.93 11.11
CA ILE A 479 20.85 -4.01 12.25
C ILE A 479 20.43 -4.76 13.52
N GLN A 480 19.47 -5.67 13.40
CA GLN A 480 18.97 -6.47 14.52
C GLN A 480 20.02 -7.44 15.09
N GLU A 481 20.91 -7.93 14.25
CA GLU A 481 21.99 -8.86 14.66
C GLU A 481 23.21 -8.16 15.28
N LEU A 482 23.28 -6.84 15.24
CA LEU A 482 24.41 -6.10 15.82
C LEU A 482 24.46 -6.29 17.35
N ARG A 483 25.66 -6.51 17.88
CA ARG A 483 25.92 -6.42 19.32
C ARG A 483 25.94 -4.95 19.72
N LYS A 484 24.89 -4.48 20.33
CA LYS A 484 24.68 -3.11 20.73
C LYS A 484 23.76 -3.04 21.96
N PRO A 485 23.83 -1.97 22.76
CA PRO A 485 22.82 -1.69 23.78
C PRO A 485 21.42 -1.57 23.16
N PRO A 486 20.37 -1.96 23.86
CA PRO A 486 19.01 -1.67 23.42
C PRO A 486 18.77 -0.18 23.36
N LEU A 487 17.96 0.25 22.40
CA LEU A 487 17.44 1.61 22.37
C LEU A 487 16.47 1.83 23.53
N LYS A 488 16.32 3.06 23.94
CA LYS A 488 15.40 3.46 25.00
C LYS A 488 14.07 3.90 24.41
N ASP A 489 13.04 3.76 25.20
CA ASP A 489 11.74 4.38 24.97
C ASP A 489 11.69 5.64 25.85
N ASP A 490 12.14 6.76 25.30
CA ASP A 490 12.28 8.02 26.05
C ASP A 490 10.95 8.77 26.14
N ASN A 491 9.98 8.45 25.29
CA ASN A 491 8.67 9.11 25.30
C ASN A 491 7.58 8.26 25.99
N GLY A 492 7.85 7.00 26.31
CA GLY A 492 6.95 6.12 27.05
C GLY A 492 5.79 5.56 26.21
N ASP A 493 5.93 5.50 24.88
CA ASP A 493 4.87 5.01 23.99
C ASP A 493 4.93 3.50 23.74
N GLY A 494 5.94 2.83 24.29
CA GLY A 494 6.20 1.39 24.13
C GLY A 494 7.06 1.02 22.93
N VAL A 495 7.55 2.00 22.18
CA VAL A 495 8.43 1.80 21.01
C VAL A 495 9.75 2.52 21.23
N PRO A 496 10.90 1.83 21.23
CA PRO A 496 12.20 2.48 21.38
C PRO A 496 12.51 3.43 20.22
N GLU A 497 13.12 4.57 20.50
CA GLU A 497 13.51 5.56 19.49
C GLU A 497 15.03 5.64 19.29
N VAL A 498 15.45 6.08 18.10
CA VAL A 498 16.82 6.56 17.84
C VAL A 498 16.80 8.08 17.90
N ASN A 499 17.04 8.64 19.09
CA ASN A 499 16.85 10.06 19.31
C ASN A 499 18.06 10.79 19.90
N SER A 500 18.86 10.15 20.74
CA SER A 500 20.03 10.79 21.37
C SER A 500 21.30 10.67 20.53
N LEU A 501 22.20 11.66 20.63
CA LEU A 501 23.50 11.62 19.93
C LEU A 501 24.37 10.45 20.37
N ASP A 502 24.26 10.03 21.64
CA ASP A 502 25.01 8.90 22.18
C ASP A 502 24.53 7.56 21.59
N GLU A 503 23.23 7.37 21.43
CA GLU A 503 22.66 6.20 20.74
C GLU A 503 23.08 6.19 19.27
N ILE A 504 22.94 7.33 18.58
CA ILE A 504 23.36 7.46 17.18
C ILE A 504 24.85 7.11 17.06
N LYS A 505 25.71 7.67 17.92
CA LYS A 505 27.15 7.38 17.95
C LYS A 505 27.44 5.89 18.16
N THR A 506 26.75 5.28 19.09
CA THR A 506 26.91 3.87 19.46
C THR A 506 26.55 2.98 18.27
N TYR A 507 25.43 3.23 17.62
CA TYR A 507 24.99 2.45 16.47
C TYR A 507 25.85 2.67 15.24
N LEU A 508 26.28 3.91 14.94
CA LEU A 508 27.20 4.19 13.84
C LEU A 508 28.53 3.43 14.01
N LYS A 509 29.05 3.34 15.23
CA LYS A 509 30.24 2.52 15.51
C LYS A 509 29.98 1.02 15.33
N ALA A 510 28.85 0.52 15.80
CA ALA A 510 28.49 -0.89 15.64
C ALA A 510 28.31 -1.29 14.16
N LEU A 511 27.75 -0.39 13.34
CA LEU A 511 27.56 -0.60 11.90
C LEU A 511 28.86 -0.63 11.09
N GLN A 512 29.99 -0.14 11.62
CA GLN A 512 31.31 -0.32 11.03
C GLN A 512 31.86 -1.74 11.19
N GLY A 513 31.18 -2.60 11.98
CA GLY A 513 31.53 -3.97 12.23
C GLY A 513 31.20 -4.92 11.07
N LYS A 514 31.24 -6.21 11.39
CA LYS A 514 30.91 -7.28 10.45
C LYS A 514 29.62 -7.96 10.86
N ASP A 515 28.87 -8.45 9.88
CA ASP A 515 27.72 -9.31 10.08
C ASP A 515 28.15 -10.73 10.51
N LYS A 516 27.19 -11.60 10.82
CA LYS A 516 27.44 -13.00 11.24
C LYS A 516 28.19 -13.84 10.21
N PHE A 517 28.31 -13.36 8.98
CA PHE A 517 29.02 -14.02 7.89
C PHE A 517 30.43 -13.46 7.67
N GLY A 518 30.83 -12.46 8.46
CA GLY A 518 32.13 -11.81 8.35
C GLY A 518 32.20 -10.71 7.29
N ASN A 519 31.06 -10.33 6.66
CA ASN A 519 31.01 -9.25 5.70
C ASN A 519 30.85 -7.90 6.41
N PRO A 520 31.41 -6.81 5.90
CA PRO A 520 31.14 -5.47 6.43
C PRO A 520 29.62 -5.20 6.43
N VAL A 521 29.11 -4.62 7.53
CA VAL A 521 27.71 -4.19 7.59
C VAL A 521 27.50 -2.94 6.74
N ALA A 522 28.38 -1.96 6.94
CA ALA A 522 28.46 -0.74 6.13
C ALA A 522 29.92 -0.22 6.09
N PHE A 523 30.32 0.42 4.99
CA PHE A 523 31.62 1.07 4.87
C PHE A 523 31.61 2.50 5.43
N HIS A 524 30.51 3.22 5.17
CA HIS A 524 30.29 4.60 5.61
C HIS A 524 28.90 4.71 6.25
N PRO A 525 28.72 4.13 7.45
CA PRO A 525 27.40 4.09 8.08
C PRO A 525 26.89 5.49 8.43
N VAL A 526 25.63 5.71 8.15
CA VAL A 526 24.91 6.96 8.42
C VAL A 526 23.51 6.67 8.96
N LEU A 527 22.93 7.64 9.69
CA LEU A 527 21.52 7.67 10.01
C LEU A 527 20.84 8.78 9.20
N MET A 528 19.75 8.43 8.53
CA MET A 528 18.89 9.36 7.82
C MET A 528 17.67 9.66 8.67
N LYS A 529 17.48 10.93 9.09
CA LYS A 529 16.43 11.32 10.04
C LYS A 529 16.15 12.82 9.99
N GLY A 530 14.88 13.20 9.93
CA GLY A 530 14.43 14.59 10.07
C GLY A 530 15.01 15.58 9.06
N GLY A 531 15.28 15.15 7.83
CA GLY A 531 15.91 15.97 6.78
C GLY A 531 17.44 16.00 6.84
N PHE A 532 18.06 15.25 7.75
CA PHE A 532 19.50 15.24 7.97
C PHE A 532 20.09 13.83 7.85
N LEU A 533 21.34 13.82 7.39
CA LEU A 533 22.25 12.69 7.46
C LEU A 533 23.15 12.91 8.68
N TYR A 534 23.21 11.91 9.56
CA TYR A 534 24.10 11.86 10.72
C TYR A 534 25.23 10.89 10.45
N GLN A 535 26.47 11.30 10.71
CA GLN A 535 27.67 10.49 10.51
C GLN A 535 28.73 10.81 11.57
N LEU A 536 29.70 9.91 11.74
CA LEU A 536 30.86 10.17 12.57
C LEU A 536 31.86 11.03 11.81
N ASP A 537 32.37 12.06 12.45
CA ASP A 537 33.51 12.85 11.98
C ASP A 537 34.85 12.13 12.22
N LYS A 538 35.97 12.74 11.81
CA LYS A 538 37.31 12.18 12.00
C LYS A 538 37.73 12.04 13.49
N LYS A 539 37.03 12.71 14.39
CA LYS A 539 37.24 12.62 15.85
C LYS A 539 36.33 11.58 16.50
N GLY A 540 35.43 10.97 15.71
CA GLY A 540 34.44 10.00 16.16
C GLY A 540 33.23 10.65 16.85
N GLU A 541 33.00 11.94 16.61
CA GLU A 541 31.82 12.66 17.09
C GLU A 541 30.73 12.69 16.01
N VAL A 542 29.45 12.75 16.44
CA VAL A 542 28.30 12.78 15.52
C VAL A 542 28.11 14.17 14.92
N GLY A 543 28.30 14.28 13.62
CA GLY A 543 27.92 15.44 12.83
C GLY A 543 26.63 15.22 12.07
N LYS A 544 25.91 16.31 11.71
CA LYS A 544 24.72 16.25 10.87
C LYS A 544 24.78 17.26 9.74
N ILE A 545 24.36 16.83 8.55
CA ILE A 545 24.25 17.67 7.35
C ILE A 545 22.88 17.48 6.70
N LYS A 546 22.35 18.52 6.04
CA LYS A 546 21.11 18.36 5.26
C LYS A 546 21.33 17.37 4.12
N HIS A 547 20.34 16.49 3.89
CA HIS A 547 20.41 15.50 2.83
C HIS A 547 19.02 15.23 2.24
N GLU A 548 18.92 15.26 0.90
CA GLU A 548 17.63 15.11 0.21
C GLU A 548 16.94 13.77 0.49
N GLN A 549 17.68 12.68 0.61
CA GLN A 549 17.12 11.35 0.92
C GLN A 549 16.58 11.22 2.36
N ALA A 550 16.82 12.21 3.23
CA ALA A 550 16.26 12.28 4.57
C ALA A 550 15.04 13.20 4.67
N GLU A 551 14.67 13.86 3.57
CA GLU A 551 13.50 14.74 3.52
C GLU A 551 12.19 13.94 3.51
N LEU A 552 11.09 14.64 3.76
CA LEU A 552 9.76 14.05 3.73
C LEU A 552 9.42 13.52 2.33
N LEU A 553 8.82 12.34 2.30
CA LEU A 553 8.23 11.78 1.10
C LEU A 553 6.74 12.14 1.07
N ASP A 554 6.31 12.83 0.01
CA ASP A 554 4.95 13.32 -0.11
C ASP A 554 4.11 12.43 -1.04
N PHE A 555 2.91 12.06 -0.60
CA PHE A 555 1.91 11.36 -1.40
C PHE A 555 0.79 12.34 -1.75
N SER A 556 0.51 12.48 -3.05
CA SER A 556 -0.59 13.35 -3.50
C SER A 556 -1.95 12.84 -3.02
N LEU A 557 -2.81 13.77 -2.59
CA LEU A 557 -4.20 13.50 -2.27
C LEU A 557 -5.07 13.83 -3.49
N SER A 558 -5.89 12.86 -3.90
CA SER A 558 -6.76 12.97 -5.07
C SER A 558 -8.17 12.44 -4.80
N HIS A 559 -8.36 11.75 -3.70
CA HIS A 559 -9.63 11.18 -3.25
C HIS A 559 -10.21 11.96 -2.07
N ASN A 560 -11.48 11.69 -1.79
CA ASN A 560 -12.27 12.34 -0.74
C ASN A 560 -12.57 13.80 -1.08
N VAL A 561 -13.00 14.00 -2.33
CA VAL A 561 -13.37 15.30 -2.89
C VAL A 561 -14.71 15.76 -2.30
N MET A 562 -14.71 16.95 -1.75
CA MET A 562 -15.88 17.61 -1.17
C MET A 562 -16.49 18.63 -2.12
N SER A 563 -17.74 19.01 -1.88
CA SER A 563 -18.47 19.99 -2.71
C SER A 563 -19.21 21.01 -1.86
N GLY A 564 -19.64 22.09 -2.49
CA GLY A 564 -20.45 23.12 -1.84
C GLY A 564 -19.75 23.82 -0.68
N PRO A 565 -20.40 23.96 0.48
CA PRO A 565 -19.87 24.72 1.61
C PRO A 565 -18.69 24.06 2.33
N GLU A 566 -18.40 22.80 2.04
CA GLU A 566 -17.30 22.05 2.66
C GLU A 566 -15.94 22.37 2.00
N VAL A 567 -15.96 22.95 0.80
CA VAL A 567 -14.76 23.36 0.06
C VAL A 567 -14.11 24.56 0.75
N ILE A 568 -12.79 24.51 0.95
CA ILE A 568 -12.09 25.64 1.55
C ILE A 568 -12.16 26.88 0.63
N GLY A 569 -12.47 28.02 1.20
CA GLY A 569 -12.72 29.28 0.48
C GLY A 569 -14.19 29.51 0.13
N ALA A 570 -15.07 28.52 0.30
CA ALA A 570 -16.50 28.68 0.03
C ALA A 570 -17.17 29.74 0.92
N ARG A 571 -16.70 29.93 2.14
CA ARG A 571 -17.18 30.94 3.09
C ARG A 571 -16.34 32.21 3.09
N GLY A 572 -15.43 32.36 2.14
CA GLY A 572 -14.66 33.57 1.91
C GLY A 572 -13.16 33.48 2.16
N CYS A 573 -12.47 34.56 1.90
CA CYS A 573 -11.01 34.61 1.87
C CYS A 573 -10.35 34.24 3.21
N LYS A 574 -11.02 34.52 4.32
CA LYS A 574 -10.50 34.25 5.68
C LYS A 574 -10.31 32.78 5.99
N GLU A 575 -10.94 31.86 5.26
CA GLU A 575 -10.72 30.41 5.45
C GLU A 575 -9.28 29.99 5.17
N CYS A 576 -8.61 30.67 4.22
CA CYS A 576 -7.20 30.45 3.93
C CYS A 576 -6.30 31.55 4.53
N HIS A 577 -6.76 32.80 4.50
CA HIS A 577 -5.94 33.98 4.81
C HIS A 577 -6.08 34.51 6.25
N SER A 578 -6.68 33.76 7.16
CA SER A 578 -6.72 34.17 8.58
C SER A 578 -5.54 33.61 9.37
N LYS A 579 -5.23 34.30 10.49
CA LYS A 579 -4.21 33.86 11.47
C LYS A 579 -4.57 32.55 12.20
N LYS A 580 -5.74 31.94 11.92
CA LYS A 580 -6.19 30.66 12.47
C LYS A 580 -6.38 29.61 11.38
N SER A 581 -6.07 29.94 10.12
CA SER A 581 -6.30 29.02 9.02
C SER A 581 -5.28 27.88 9.01
N PRO A 582 -5.73 26.61 8.93
CA PRO A 582 -4.84 25.48 8.74
C PRO A 582 -4.12 25.49 7.38
N PHE A 583 -4.58 26.29 6.40
CA PHE A 583 -3.96 26.35 5.09
C PHE A 583 -2.47 26.71 5.16
N PHE A 584 -2.12 27.75 5.93
CA PHE A 584 -0.72 28.13 6.12
C PHE A 584 -0.13 27.63 7.43
N LEU A 585 -0.94 27.47 8.46
CA LEU A 585 -0.46 27.30 9.85
C LEU A 585 -0.59 25.87 10.38
N ARG A 586 -1.08 24.93 9.54
CA ARG A 586 -1.06 23.51 9.91
C ARG A 586 0.38 23.06 10.14
N LYS A 587 0.59 22.36 11.24
CA LYS A 587 1.85 21.73 11.56
C LYS A 587 2.06 20.44 10.77
N VAL A 588 3.25 20.29 10.22
CA VAL A 588 3.71 19.14 9.44
C VAL A 588 4.81 18.46 10.22
N LEU A 589 4.63 17.17 10.52
CA LEU A 589 5.64 16.37 11.19
C LEU A 589 6.84 16.16 10.27
N ILE A 590 8.00 16.65 10.67
CA ILE A 590 9.26 16.48 9.91
C ILE A 590 10.20 15.45 10.53
N ASP A 591 10.12 15.27 11.85
CA ASP A 591 10.89 14.29 12.61
C ASP A 591 10.03 13.79 13.77
N PRO A 592 9.79 12.49 13.90
CA PRO A 592 8.98 11.97 14.98
C PRO A 592 9.66 12.08 16.37
N TYR A 593 10.98 12.24 16.43
CA TYR A 593 11.72 12.19 17.68
C TYR A 593 12.83 13.24 17.74
N ASP A 594 12.69 14.30 18.55
CA ASP A 594 13.82 15.13 18.96
C ASP A 594 14.70 14.37 19.99
N GLU A 595 15.73 15.02 20.52
CA GLU A 595 16.63 14.44 21.53
C GLU A 595 15.93 14.01 22.84
N LYS A 596 14.67 14.35 23.02
CA LYS A 596 13.81 13.99 24.16
C LYS A 596 12.64 13.09 23.75
N GLY A 597 12.71 12.45 22.60
CA GLY A 597 11.64 11.60 22.06
C GLY A 597 10.39 12.36 21.62
N ARG A 598 10.45 13.68 21.42
CA ARG A 598 9.27 14.50 21.08
C ARG A 598 9.21 14.82 19.59
N PRO A 599 7.99 14.89 19.00
CA PRO A 599 7.83 15.21 17.60
C PRO A 599 8.26 16.65 17.25
N VAL A 600 8.89 16.79 16.09
CA VAL A 600 9.33 18.08 15.54
C VAL A 600 8.46 18.45 14.36
N TYR A 601 7.94 19.67 14.38
CA TYR A 601 7.02 20.17 13.35
C TYR A 601 7.55 21.45 12.71
N ILE A 602 7.17 21.65 11.44
CA ILE A 602 7.16 22.94 10.77
C ILE A 602 5.73 23.30 10.37
N GLU A 603 5.47 24.53 9.96
CA GLU A 603 4.15 24.91 9.45
C GLU A 603 4.09 24.84 7.91
N ASN A 604 2.88 24.70 7.35
CA ASN A 604 2.69 24.62 5.90
C ASN A 604 3.33 25.78 5.14
N TRP A 605 3.32 26.99 5.67
CA TRP A 605 3.95 28.15 5.01
C TRP A 605 5.47 27.97 4.87
N GLU A 606 6.12 27.37 5.87
CA GLU A 606 7.55 27.03 5.81
C GLU A 606 7.80 25.97 4.72
N ARG A 607 6.94 24.93 4.69
CA ARG A 607 6.98 23.88 3.67
C ARG A 607 6.79 24.43 2.25
N LEU A 608 5.97 25.47 2.11
CA LEU A 608 5.76 26.19 0.85
C LEU A 608 6.90 27.16 0.51
N GLY A 609 7.92 27.29 1.36
CA GLY A 609 9.02 28.25 1.18
C GLY A 609 8.53 29.69 1.15
N ILE A 610 7.58 30.01 2.01
CA ILE A 610 7.09 31.37 2.24
C ILE A 610 7.87 31.95 3.42
N ASP A 611 8.42 33.13 3.28
CA ASP A 611 9.06 33.83 4.41
C ASP A 611 8.01 34.51 5.31
N LYS A 612 8.44 34.88 6.52
CA LYS A 612 7.54 35.49 7.53
C LYS A 612 6.92 36.83 7.07
N GLU A 613 7.66 37.63 6.33
CA GLU A 613 7.17 38.91 5.80
C GLU A 613 6.05 38.69 4.77
N LYS A 614 6.27 37.76 3.85
CA LYS A 614 5.26 37.35 2.87
C LYS A 614 4.06 36.70 3.53
N LEU A 615 4.26 35.85 4.53
CA LEU A 615 3.17 35.26 5.33
C LEU A 615 2.34 36.36 5.98
N SER A 616 2.97 37.33 6.65
CA SER A 616 2.28 38.45 7.28
C SER A 616 1.37 39.22 6.30
N ARG A 617 1.84 39.39 5.05
CA ARG A 617 1.03 40.02 3.99
C ARG A 617 -0.10 39.15 3.45
N LEU A 618 0.02 37.84 3.58
CA LEU A 618 -1.01 36.89 3.16
C LEU A 618 -2.09 36.68 4.23
N LEU A 619 -1.78 36.91 5.50
CA LEU A 619 -2.72 36.76 6.62
C LEU A 619 -3.47 38.04 6.87
N MET A 620 -4.78 37.96 6.83
CA MET A 620 -5.67 39.08 7.16
C MET A 620 -5.87 39.19 8.67
N ASP A 621 -5.94 40.41 9.17
CA ASP A 621 -6.40 40.65 10.52
C ASP A 621 -7.87 40.24 10.69
N GLN A 622 -8.24 39.81 11.91
CA GLN A 622 -9.56 39.29 12.22
C GLN A 622 -10.66 40.34 12.07
#